data_66f819a651b293fa99ff8e93e181db0d
#
_entry.id   66f819a651b293fa99ff8e93e181db0d
#
_cell.length_a   1.000
_cell.length_b   1.000
_cell.length_c   1.000
_cell.angle_alpha   90.00
_cell.angle_beta   90.00
_cell.angle_gamma   90.00
#
_symmetry.space_group_name_H-M   'P 1'
#
loop_
_entity.id
_entity.type
_entity.pdbx_description
1 polymer ?
#
loop_
_entity_poly.entity_id
_entity_poly.type
_entity_poly.pdbx_seq_one_letter_code
_entity_poly.pdbx_strand_id
1 'polypeptide(L)'
;AIITDSTSDISPARAQELGIYVIPLHVIIEGEDLLDQVQITAQEYVARMAGSEQLPHTSQPSAGEFKALFDRVRADGHDSAIFISLCSEWSACYSNACLVAETHELDVRCIDSRTGSGAEGLLVEYALAMREDGRSLDETEAQIRATLPDAHLLLIPRTLENLVKNGRAPKLAGQLTQMLNIRLAVSPEWQSGEIKAIKKGRGAKRIVTNTMAD
;
A
#
# COMPACT_ATOMS: atom_id res chain seq x y z
N ALA A 1 7.81 16.15 7.38
CA ALA A 1 8.16 14.72 7.23
C ALA A 1 7.36 14.05 6.12
N ILE A 2 7.88 12.92 5.60
CA ILE A 2 7.13 12.02 4.70
C ILE A 2 6.90 10.71 5.44
N ILE A 3 5.66 10.26 5.45
CA ILE A 3 5.20 9.05 6.14
C ILE A 3 4.45 8.17 5.14
N THR A 4 4.59 6.87 5.23
CA THR A 4 3.80 5.89 4.47
C THR A 4 3.54 4.65 5.31
N ASP A 5 2.80 3.69 4.79
CA ASP A 5 2.66 2.36 5.40
C ASP A 5 3.51 1.30 4.68
N SER A 6 3.57 0.11 5.25
CA SER A 6 4.46 -0.95 4.73
C SER A 6 4.04 -1.51 3.36
N THR A 7 2.83 -1.18 2.88
CA THR A 7 2.37 -1.64 1.56
C THR A 7 2.98 -0.86 0.40
N SER A 8 3.70 0.24 0.68
CA SER A 8 4.44 1.02 -0.32
C SER A 8 5.64 0.27 -0.93
N ASP A 9 5.97 -0.92 -0.44
CA ASP A 9 7.14 -1.71 -0.81
C ASP A 9 8.49 -0.99 -0.58
N ILE A 10 8.51 0.13 0.16
CA ILE A 10 9.73 0.79 0.58
C ILE A 10 10.35 -0.03 1.73
N SER A 11 11.49 -0.65 1.47
CA SER A 11 12.14 -1.47 2.49
C SER A 11 12.61 -0.63 3.69
N PRO A 12 12.72 -1.21 4.90
CA PRO A 12 13.21 -0.49 6.08
C PRO A 12 14.58 0.19 5.86
N ALA A 13 15.48 -0.47 5.13
CA ALA A 13 16.79 0.10 4.79
C ALA A 13 16.65 1.33 3.88
N ARG A 14 15.78 1.25 2.87
CA ARG A 14 15.52 2.37 1.96
C ARG A 14 14.81 3.52 2.68
N ALA A 15 13.86 3.23 3.55
CA ALA A 15 13.18 4.23 4.37
C ALA A 15 14.16 5.00 5.27
N GLN A 16 15.09 4.28 5.89
CA GLN A 16 16.14 4.89 6.71
C GLN A 16 17.08 5.79 5.87
N GLU A 17 17.51 5.32 4.70
CA GLU A 17 18.35 6.08 3.77
C GLU A 17 17.68 7.40 3.33
N LEU A 18 16.38 7.33 3.03
CA LEU A 18 15.58 8.44 2.55
C LEU A 18 15.03 9.36 3.65
N GLY A 19 15.17 8.99 4.92
CA GLY A 19 14.55 9.72 6.03
C GLY A 19 13.01 9.74 5.93
N ILE A 20 12.42 8.60 5.55
CA ILE A 20 10.98 8.36 5.46
C ILE A 20 10.54 7.54 6.66
N TYR A 21 9.37 7.87 7.22
CA TYR A 21 8.75 7.08 8.27
C TYR A 21 7.78 6.06 7.67
N VAL A 22 7.91 4.81 8.08
CA VAL A 22 7.02 3.73 7.66
C VAL A 22 6.29 3.18 8.86
N ILE A 23 4.95 3.11 8.79
CA ILE A 23 4.14 2.41 9.78
C ILE A 23 3.83 1.00 9.24
N PRO A 24 4.22 -0.05 9.98
CA PRO A 24 3.95 -1.42 9.54
C PRO A 24 2.47 -1.78 9.70
N LEU A 25 1.90 -2.48 8.71
CA LEU A 25 0.67 -3.21 8.90
C LEU A 25 0.93 -4.47 9.72
N HIS A 26 -0.13 -5.08 10.23
CA HIS A 26 -0.08 -6.37 10.90
C HIS A 26 -0.34 -7.49 9.90
N VAL A 27 0.47 -8.54 9.98
CA VAL A 27 0.31 -9.80 9.25
C VAL A 27 -0.08 -10.87 10.24
N ILE A 28 -1.29 -11.41 10.08
CA ILE A 28 -1.80 -12.47 10.94
C ILE A 28 -1.67 -13.79 10.18
N ILE A 29 -0.78 -14.66 10.65
CA ILE A 29 -0.45 -15.94 10.04
C ILE A 29 -0.23 -16.99 11.13
N GLU A 30 -0.86 -18.16 11.00
CA GLU A 30 -0.73 -19.27 11.94
C GLU A 30 -1.03 -18.91 13.41
N GLY A 31 -1.91 -17.91 13.62
CA GLY A 31 -2.29 -17.41 14.94
C GLY A 31 -1.32 -16.39 15.55
N GLU A 32 -0.25 -16.04 14.85
CA GLU A 32 0.67 -14.99 15.25
C GLU A 32 0.29 -13.66 14.59
N ASP A 33 0.43 -12.56 15.32
CA ASP A 33 0.29 -11.19 14.83
C ASP A 33 1.69 -10.55 14.75
N LEU A 34 2.14 -10.31 13.52
CA LEU A 34 3.51 -9.89 13.22
C LEU A 34 3.50 -8.57 12.45
N LEU A 35 4.40 -7.66 12.79
CA LEU A 35 4.59 -6.40 12.07
C LEU A 35 5.29 -6.63 10.73
N ASP A 36 4.62 -6.23 9.64
CA ASP A 36 5.12 -6.38 8.27
C ASP A 36 6.46 -5.66 8.07
N GLN A 37 7.40 -6.33 7.43
CA GLN A 37 8.78 -5.88 7.18
C GLN A 37 9.62 -5.58 8.45
N VAL A 38 9.07 -5.78 9.66
CA VAL A 38 9.77 -5.59 10.93
C VAL A 38 9.97 -6.94 11.64
N GLN A 39 8.90 -7.71 11.81
CA GLN A 39 8.91 -9.02 12.49
C GLN A 39 8.76 -10.18 11.51
N ILE A 40 8.31 -9.91 10.29
CA ILE A 40 8.24 -10.88 9.21
C ILE A 40 8.65 -10.22 7.90
N THR A 41 9.58 -10.83 7.18
CA THR A 41 9.97 -10.39 5.84
C THR A 41 8.99 -10.93 4.79
N ALA A 42 8.93 -10.29 3.62
CA ALA A 42 8.14 -10.79 2.49
C ALA A 42 8.52 -12.22 2.09
N GLN A 43 9.80 -12.57 2.18
CA GLN A 43 10.30 -13.92 1.87
C GLN A 43 9.81 -14.95 2.88
N GLU A 44 9.87 -14.64 4.17
CA GLU A 44 9.36 -15.51 5.25
C GLU A 44 7.84 -15.66 5.16
N TYR A 45 7.12 -14.55 4.90
CA TYR A 45 5.67 -14.59 4.68
C TYR A 45 5.29 -15.56 3.55
N VAL A 46 5.95 -15.46 2.38
CA VAL A 46 5.67 -16.35 1.25
C VAL A 46 5.99 -17.81 1.58
N ALA A 47 7.09 -18.07 2.31
CA ALA A 47 7.48 -19.41 2.72
C ALA A 47 6.45 -20.02 3.70
N ARG A 48 6.02 -19.24 4.71
CA ARG A 48 5.02 -19.67 5.69
C ARG A 48 3.64 -19.87 5.05
N MET A 49 3.22 -18.92 4.21
CA MET A 49 1.94 -19.03 3.49
C MET A 49 1.84 -20.28 2.63
N ALA A 50 2.95 -20.74 2.03
CA ALA A 50 2.98 -21.94 1.20
C ALA A 50 2.71 -23.23 2.00
N GLY A 51 3.00 -23.24 3.31
CA GLY A 51 2.77 -24.38 4.22
C GLY A 51 1.54 -24.23 5.12
N SER A 52 0.89 -23.07 5.11
CA SER A 52 -0.23 -22.79 6.00
C SER A 52 -1.53 -23.38 5.49
N GLU A 53 -2.29 -24.04 6.40
CA GLU A 53 -3.65 -24.53 6.11
C GLU A 53 -4.68 -23.38 6.08
N GLN A 54 -4.39 -22.31 6.80
CA GLN A 54 -5.26 -21.13 6.88
C GLN A 54 -4.69 -20.00 6.01
N LEU A 55 -5.61 -19.30 5.35
CA LEU A 55 -5.24 -18.13 4.57
C LEU A 55 -4.79 -16.99 5.52
N PRO A 56 -3.57 -16.46 5.38
CA PRO A 56 -3.14 -15.29 6.13
C PRO A 56 -4.03 -14.09 5.84
N HIS A 57 -4.16 -13.20 6.80
CA HIS A 57 -4.85 -11.92 6.65
C HIS A 57 -4.04 -10.78 7.27
N THR A 58 -4.46 -9.56 7.04
CA THR A 58 -3.78 -8.36 7.52
C THR A 58 -4.75 -7.48 8.29
N SER A 59 -4.24 -6.70 9.23
CA SER A 59 -4.96 -5.58 9.81
C SER A 59 -4.16 -4.29 9.70
N GLN A 60 -4.89 -3.18 9.74
CA GLN A 60 -4.31 -1.84 9.77
C GLN A 60 -3.69 -1.56 11.14
N PRO A 61 -2.75 -0.61 11.21
CA PRO A 61 -2.24 -0.11 12.48
C PRO A 61 -3.35 0.49 13.33
N SER A 62 -3.25 0.34 14.64
CA SER A 62 -4.16 0.93 15.61
C SER A 62 -3.98 2.46 15.73
N ALA A 63 -4.97 3.14 16.29
CA ALA A 63 -4.86 4.57 16.59
C ALA A 63 -3.68 4.89 17.54
N GLY A 64 -3.37 3.97 18.47
CA GLY A 64 -2.23 4.11 19.39
C GLY A 64 -0.90 4.07 18.65
N GLU A 65 -0.75 3.21 17.63
CA GLU A 65 0.47 3.12 16.83
C GLU A 65 0.65 4.35 15.93
N PHE A 66 -0.44 4.86 15.33
CA PHE A 66 -0.38 6.14 14.61
C PHE A 66 0.03 7.28 15.52
N LYS A 67 -0.59 7.37 16.72
CA LYS A 67 -0.21 8.40 17.69
C LYS A 67 1.27 8.31 18.05
N ALA A 68 1.77 7.13 18.36
CA ALA A 68 3.17 6.91 18.71
C ALA A 68 4.12 7.29 17.55
N LEU A 69 3.72 7.01 16.30
CA LEU A 69 4.48 7.43 15.13
C LEU A 69 4.51 8.95 15.00
N PHE A 70 3.37 9.63 15.12
CA PHE A 70 3.28 11.08 14.98
C PHE A 70 4.02 11.79 16.11
N ASP A 71 3.94 11.27 17.36
CA ASP A 71 4.74 11.74 18.50
C ASP A 71 6.25 11.66 18.20
N ARG A 72 6.70 10.54 17.60
CA ARG A 72 8.10 10.35 17.19
C ARG A 72 8.52 11.34 16.11
N VAL A 73 7.72 11.50 15.05
CA VAL A 73 7.99 12.45 13.97
C VAL A 73 8.15 13.87 14.51
N ARG A 74 7.30 14.25 15.47
CA ARG A 74 7.40 15.55 16.14
C ARG A 74 8.64 15.67 17.02
N ALA A 75 8.98 14.62 17.76
CA ALA A 75 10.18 14.58 18.61
C ALA A 75 11.47 14.68 17.77
N ASP A 76 11.45 14.19 16.53
CA ASP A 76 12.55 14.30 15.57
C ASP A 76 12.65 15.72 14.95
N GLY A 77 11.79 16.67 15.38
CA GLY A 77 11.86 18.10 15.02
C GLY A 77 11.02 18.51 13.81
N HIS A 78 10.04 17.68 13.41
CA HIS A 78 9.13 18.03 12.33
C HIS A 78 7.85 18.65 12.89
N ASP A 79 7.40 19.76 12.28
CA ASP A 79 6.14 20.43 12.61
C ASP A 79 4.98 19.93 11.76
N SER A 80 5.28 19.34 10.63
CA SER A 80 4.29 18.85 9.66
C SER A 80 4.73 17.59 8.95
N ALA A 81 3.75 16.84 8.42
CA ALA A 81 3.99 15.62 7.67
C ALA A 81 2.95 15.41 6.57
N ILE A 82 3.35 14.70 5.52
CA ILE A 82 2.43 14.07 4.56
C ILE A 82 2.45 12.57 4.81
N PHE A 83 1.28 12.00 5.07
CA PHE A 83 1.07 10.57 5.14
C PHE A 83 0.39 10.09 3.86
N ILE A 84 1.09 9.27 3.07
CA ILE A 84 0.56 8.62 1.86
C ILE A 84 0.27 7.17 2.23
N SER A 85 -1.00 6.79 2.17
CA SER A 85 -1.51 5.47 2.57
C SER A 85 -1.96 4.66 1.38
N LEU A 86 -1.95 3.34 1.55
CA LEU A 86 -2.62 2.45 0.60
C LEU A 86 -4.10 2.81 0.43
N CYS A 87 -4.68 2.30 -0.64
CA CYS A 87 -6.08 2.52 -1.02
C CYS A 87 -7.05 2.28 0.15
N SER A 88 -7.88 3.28 0.46
CA SER A 88 -8.88 3.24 1.53
C SER A 88 -9.96 2.16 1.33
N GLU A 89 -10.21 1.71 0.10
CA GLU A 89 -11.11 0.58 -0.19
C GLU A 89 -10.52 -0.77 0.25
N TRP A 90 -9.21 -0.85 0.46
CA TRP A 90 -8.55 -2.10 0.83
C TRP A 90 -8.23 -2.20 2.32
N SER A 91 -8.14 -1.06 3.01
CA SER A 91 -7.75 -0.97 4.42
C SER A 91 -8.28 0.29 5.08
N ALA A 92 -8.60 0.20 6.37
CA ALA A 92 -8.91 1.38 7.18
C ALA A 92 -7.65 2.14 7.65
N CYS A 93 -6.46 1.85 7.10
CA CYS A 93 -5.22 2.53 7.44
C CYS A 93 -5.33 4.05 7.27
N TYR A 94 -5.80 4.49 6.10
CA TYR A 94 -6.05 5.90 5.80
C TYR A 94 -6.99 6.57 6.81
N SER A 95 -8.17 5.97 7.06
CA SER A 95 -9.17 6.57 7.95
C SER A 95 -8.69 6.63 9.40
N ASN A 96 -7.96 5.61 9.88
CA ASN A 96 -7.37 5.63 11.21
C ASN A 96 -6.32 6.73 11.35
N ALA A 97 -5.46 6.91 10.35
CA ALA A 97 -4.49 8.00 10.34
C ALA A 97 -5.17 9.37 10.40
N CYS A 98 -6.22 9.59 9.58
CA CYS A 98 -6.98 10.84 9.59
C CYS A 98 -7.57 11.14 10.96
N LEU A 99 -8.21 10.16 11.61
CA LEU A 99 -8.81 10.33 12.93
C LEU A 99 -7.77 10.73 14.00
N VAL A 100 -6.57 10.16 13.94
CA VAL A 100 -5.48 10.53 14.88
C VAL A 100 -4.94 11.92 14.52
N ALA A 101 -4.77 12.22 13.24
CA ALA A 101 -4.27 13.51 12.76
C ALA A 101 -5.14 14.69 13.18
N GLU A 102 -6.48 14.51 13.20
CA GLU A 102 -7.45 15.57 13.57
C GLU A 102 -7.21 16.15 14.97
N THR A 103 -6.64 15.36 15.89
CA THR A 103 -6.43 15.77 17.30
C THR A 103 -4.97 15.85 17.70
N HIS A 104 -4.06 15.56 16.77
CA HIS A 104 -2.62 15.57 17.03
C HIS A 104 -2.01 16.96 16.81
N GLU A 105 -0.95 17.27 17.57
CA GLU A 105 -0.26 18.57 17.45
C GLU A 105 0.64 18.68 16.20
N LEU A 106 1.03 17.55 15.57
CA LEU A 106 1.70 17.52 14.28
C LEU A 106 0.64 17.79 13.20
N ASP A 107 0.88 18.74 12.28
CA ASP A 107 0.03 18.94 11.10
C ASP A 107 0.25 17.81 10.10
N VAL A 108 -0.62 16.78 10.11
CA VAL A 108 -0.51 15.62 9.23
C VAL A 108 -1.53 15.71 8.11
N ARG A 109 -1.05 15.84 6.87
CA ARG A 109 -1.88 15.77 5.66
C ARG A 109 -1.96 14.34 5.17
N CYS A 110 -3.12 13.69 5.37
CA CYS A 110 -3.34 12.33 4.94
C CYS A 110 -3.80 12.28 3.48
N ILE A 111 -3.17 11.42 2.69
CA ILE A 111 -3.49 11.21 1.28
C ILE A 111 -3.81 9.72 1.07
N ASP A 112 -5.03 9.43 0.61
CA ASP A 112 -5.39 8.11 0.08
C ASP A 112 -4.79 7.98 -1.31
N SER A 113 -3.82 7.10 -1.49
CA SER A 113 -3.14 6.91 -2.78
C SER A 113 -4.03 6.29 -3.86
N ARG A 114 -5.16 5.70 -3.47
CA ARG A 114 -6.04 4.89 -4.34
C ARG A 114 -5.34 3.70 -5.01
N THR A 115 -4.16 3.38 -4.54
CA THR A 115 -3.30 2.33 -5.06
C THR A 115 -2.58 1.62 -3.90
N GLY A 116 -1.46 0.95 -4.18
CA GLY A 116 -0.59 0.28 -3.22
C GLY A 116 0.70 -0.13 -3.89
N SER A 117 1.54 -0.88 -3.17
CA SER A 117 2.76 -1.47 -3.72
C SER A 117 3.66 -0.39 -4.36
N GLY A 118 4.40 -0.72 -5.41
CA GLY A 118 5.32 0.19 -6.07
C GLY A 118 4.71 1.50 -6.58
N ALA A 119 3.41 1.54 -6.91
CA ALA A 119 2.75 2.78 -7.32
C ALA A 119 2.59 3.76 -6.14
N GLU A 120 2.27 3.25 -4.96
CA GLU A 120 2.28 4.04 -3.72
C GLU A 120 3.70 4.50 -3.37
N GLY A 121 4.67 3.60 -3.44
CA GLY A 121 6.09 3.92 -3.21
C GLY A 121 6.62 5.02 -4.11
N LEU A 122 6.22 5.05 -5.40
CA LEU A 122 6.58 6.12 -6.32
C LEU A 122 5.97 7.47 -5.91
N LEU A 123 4.73 7.50 -5.40
CA LEU A 123 4.13 8.73 -4.87
C LEU A 123 4.89 9.23 -3.63
N VAL A 124 5.35 8.31 -2.78
CA VAL A 124 6.16 8.64 -1.59
C VAL A 124 7.52 9.22 -2.00
N GLU A 125 8.22 8.60 -2.94
CA GLU A 125 9.50 9.12 -3.45
C GLU A 125 9.30 10.47 -4.19
N TYR A 126 8.17 10.66 -4.86
CA TYR A 126 7.84 11.94 -5.48
C TYR A 126 7.61 13.04 -4.43
N ALA A 127 6.88 12.75 -3.35
CA ALA A 127 6.70 13.70 -2.25
C ALA A 127 8.05 14.05 -1.59
N LEU A 128 8.94 13.06 -1.46
CA LEU A 128 10.30 13.27 -0.97
C LEU A 128 11.08 14.25 -1.87
N ALA A 129 11.06 14.03 -3.18
CA ALA A 129 11.76 14.90 -4.13
C ALA A 129 11.25 16.35 -4.05
N MET A 130 9.95 16.55 -3.91
CA MET A 130 9.36 17.88 -3.73
C MET A 130 9.81 18.54 -2.43
N ARG A 131 9.91 17.78 -1.33
CA ARG A 131 10.47 18.27 -0.06
C ARG A 131 11.93 18.70 -0.24
N GLU A 132 12.74 17.92 -0.95
CA GLU A 132 14.16 18.24 -1.22
C GLU A 132 14.31 19.47 -2.11
N ASP A 133 13.36 19.69 -3.02
CA ASP A 133 13.26 20.91 -3.84
C ASP A 133 12.76 22.15 -3.04
N GLY A 134 12.49 22.00 -1.74
CA GLY A 134 12.05 23.09 -0.86
C GLY A 134 10.60 23.50 -1.04
N ARG A 135 9.76 22.64 -1.60
CA ARG A 135 8.32 22.90 -1.72
C ARG A 135 7.65 22.89 -0.35
N SER A 136 6.65 23.75 -0.20
CA SER A 136 5.83 23.80 1.00
C SER A 136 4.95 22.53 1.14
N LEU A 137 4.40 22.35 2.35
CA LEU A 137 3.46 21.28 2.65
C LEU A 137 2.25 21.32 1.68
N ASP A 138 1.65 22.51 1.51
CA ASP A 138 0.46 22.70 0.67
C ASP A 138 0.76 22.46 -0.81
N GLU A 139 1.91 22.91 -1.32
CA GLU A 139 2.33 22.65 -2.70
C GLU A 139 2.55 21.15 -2.94
N THR A 140 3.21 20.48 -1.98
CA THR A 140 3.46 19.03 -2.07
C THR A 140 2.16 18.25 -2.03
N GLU A 141 1.26 18.54 -1.09
CA GLU A 141 -0.05 17.91 -1.01
C GLU A 141 -0.85 18.10 -2.31
N ALA A 142 -0.95 19.35 -2.80
CA ALA A 142 -1.69 19.65 -4.01
C ALA A 142 -1.14 18.90 -5.23
N GLN A 143 0.18 18.86 -5.37
CA GLN A 143 0.83 18.18 -6.49
C GLN A 143 0.66 16.66 -6.41
N ILE A 144 0.83 16.04 -5.23
CA ILE A 144 0.58 14.60 -5.07
C ILE A 144 -0.87 14.27 -5.43
N ARG A 145 -1.85 15.03 -4.91
CA ARG A 145 -3.27 14.82 -5.24
C ARG A 145 -3.55 14.97 -6.73
N ALA A 146 -2.88 15.89 -7.43
CA ALA A 146 -3.01 16.06 -8.86
C ALA A 146 -2.41 14.89 -9.66
N THR A 147 -1.40 14.20 -9.10
CA THR A 147 -0.72 13.06 -9.74
C THR A 147 -1.43 11.73 -9.51
N LEU A 148 -2.30 11.63 -8.49
CA LEU A 148 -2.97 10.36 -8.15
C LEU A 148 -3.66 9.68 -9.35
N PRO A 149 -4.36 10.37 -10.27
CA PRO A 149 -4.99 9.72 -11.43
C PRO A 149 -4.00 9.02 -12.37
N ASP A 150 -2.73 9.42 -12.34
CA ASP A 150 -1.65 8.90 -13.19
C ASP A 150 -0.83 7.81 -12.48
N ALA A 151 -1.10 7.54 -11.20
CA ALA A 151 -0.44 6.50 -10.40
C ALA A 151 -1.06 5.12 -10.69
N HIS A 152 -0.60 4.47 -11.74
CA HIS A 152 -1.12 3.18 -12.18
C HIS A 152 -0.41 2.00 -11.52
N LEU A 153 -1.18 1.06 -10.97
CA LEU A 153 -0.71 -0.23 -10.49
C LEU A 153 -1.20 -1.34 -11.38
N LEU A 154 -0.28 -2.14 -11.89
CA LEU A 154 -0.60 -3.35 -12.65
C LEU A 154 -0.16 -4.58 -11.85
N LEU A 155 -1.11 -5.43 -11.50
CA LEU A 155 -0.85 -6.69 -10.82
C LEU A 155 -1.15 -7.88 -11.74
N ILE A 156 -0.24 -8.87 -11.75
CA ILE A 156 -0.45 -10.15 -12.44
C ILE A 156 -0.25 -11.27 -11.42
N PRO A 157 -1.24 -11.48 -10.54
CA PRO A 157 -1.13 -12.44 -9.47
C PRO A 157 -1.08 -13.89 -10.00
N ARG A 158 -0.42 -14.77 -9.26
CA ARG A 158 -0.43 -16.22 -9.55
C ARG A 158 -1.82 -16.82 -9.35
N THR A 159 -2.55 -16.30 -8.37
CA THR A 159 -3.95 -16.65 -8.06
C THR A 159 -4.68 -15.41 -7.55
N LEU A 160 -5.98 -15.34 -7.80
CA LEU A 160 -6.87 -14.31 -7.23
C LEU A 160 -7.42 -14.72 -5.86
N GLU A 161 -7.14 -15.93 -5.42
CA GLU A 161 -7.76 -16.52 -4.24
C GLU A 161 -7.62 -15.64 -3.00
N ASN A 162 -6.41 -15.16 -2.74
CA ASN A 162 -6.13 -14.31 -1.59
C ASN A 162 -6.89 -12.97 -1.67
N LEU A 163 -6.92 -12.34 -2.84
CA LEU A 163 -7.63 -11.07 -3.04
C LEU A 163 -9.15 -11.23 -2.86
N VAL A 164 -9.71 -12.34 -3.34
CA VAL A 164 -11.15 -12.61 -3.26
C VAL A 164 -11.55 -13.03 -1.85
N LYS A 165 -10.84 -14.00 -1.26
CA LYS A 165 -11.18 -14.53 0.08
C LYS A 165 -10.97 -13.50 1.19
N ASN A 166 -9.98 -12.62 1.04
CA ASN A 166 -9.75 -11.49 1.96
C ASN A 166 -10.61 -10.26 1.62
N GLY A 167 -11.52 -10.35 0.65
CA GLY A 167 -12.51 -9.32 0.35
C GLY A 167 -12.00 -8.09 -0.42
N ARG A 168 -10.77 -8.08 -0.95
CA ARG A 168 -10.20 -6.95 -1.71
C ARG A 168 -10.59 -6.95 -3.17
N ALA A 169 -10.98 -8.12 -3.72
CA ALA A 169 -11.48 -8.24 -5.09
C ALA A 169 -12.70 -9.19 -5.18
N PRO A 170 -13.79 -8.98 -4.41
CA PRO A 170 -14.92 -9.92 -4.36
C PRO A 170 -15.61 -10.09 -5.71
N LYS A 171 -15.66 -9.05 -6.55
CA LYS A 171 -16.24 -9.12 -7.89
C LYS A 171 -15.48 -10.03 -8.86
N LEU A 172 -14.24 -10.39 -8.54
CA LEU A 172 -13.45 -11.34 -9.33
C LEU A 172 -13.67 -12.80 -8.92
N ALA A 173 -14.55 -13.09 -7.95
CA ALA A 173 -14.81 -14.45 -7.47
C ALA A 173 -15.22 -15.43 -8.58
N GLY A 174 -16.07 -15.00 -9.51
CA GLY A 174 -16.49 -15.80 -10.66
C GLY A 174 -15.37 -16.18 -11.63
N GLN A 175 -14.19 -15.59 -11.51
CA GLN A 175 -13.04 -15.86 -12.38
C GLN A 175 -12.06 -16.89 -11.76
N LEU A 176 -12.23 -17.25 -10.49
CA LEU A 176 -11.38 -18.24 -9.81
C LEU A 176 -11.42 -19.61 -10.48
N THR A 177 -12.60 -20.06 -10.91
CA THR A 177 -12.83 -21.37 -11.53
C THR A 177 -12.31 -21.50 -12.97
N GLN A 178 -12.00 -20.38 -13.63
CA GLN A 178 -11.55 -20.34 -15.03
C GLN A 178 -10.02 -20.37 -15.20
N MET A 179 -9.27 -20.49 -14.09
CA MET A 179 -7.83 -20.21 -14.09
C MET A 179 -6.90 -21.37 -14.42
N LEU A 180 -7.38 -22.49 -14.96
CA LEU A 180 -6.50 -23.53 -15.52
C LEU A 180 -5.71 -22.91 -16.72
N ASN A 181 -4.46 -22.50 -16.45
CA ASN A 181 -3.56 -21.83 -17.40
C ASN A 181 -3.94 -20.40 -17.86
N ILE A 182 -4.93 -19.76 -17.22
CA ILE A 182 -5.27 -18.36 -17.50
C ILE A 182 -4.68 -17.48 -16.40
N ARG A 183 -4.05 -16.38 -16.80
CA ARG A 183 -3.61 -15.30 -15.92
C ARG A 183 -4.45 -14.07 -16.18
N LEU A 184 -4.71 -13.32 -15.12
CA LEU A 184 -5.36 -12.02 -15.20
C LEU A 184 -4.36 -10.93 -14.89
N ALA A 185 -4.38 -9.86 -15.64
CA ALA A 185 -3.84 -8.59 -15.20
C ALA A 185 -5.00 -7.81 -14.56
N VAL A 186 -4.77 -7.33 -13.37
CA VAL A 186 -5.74 -6.55 -12.60
C VAL A 186 -5.13 -5.21 -12.22
N SER A 187 -5.97 -4.19 -12.09
CA SER A 187 -5.57 -2.84 -11.69
C SER A 187 -6.67 -2.24 -10.82
N PRO A 188 -6.34 -1.42 -9.82
CA PRO A 188 -7.34 -0.59 -9.17
C PRO A 188 -7.87 0.45 -10.14
N GLU A 189 -9.17 0.67 -10.10
CA GLU A 189 -9.79 1.80 -10.77
C GLU A 189 -9.58 3.05 -9.91
N TRP A 190 -9.02 4.08 -10.48
CA TRP A 190 -8.65 5.31 -9.78
C TRP A 190 -9.81 5.91 -8.95
N GLN A 191 -11.02 6.01 -9.53
CA GLN A 191 -12.14 6.68 -8.86
C GLN A 191 -12.68 5.90 -7.67
N SER A 192 -12.71 4.56 -7.77
CA SER A 192 -13.35 3.69 -6.78
C SER A 192 -12.38 2.89 -5.91
N GLY A 193 -11.12 2.76 -6.31
CA GLY A 193 -10.18 1.82 -5.68
C GLY A 193 -10.49 0.35 -5.94
N GLU A 194 -11.57 0.04 -6.66
CA GLU A 194 -11.97 -1.32 -6.95
C GLU A 194 -10.96 -2.03 -7.87
N ILE A 195 -10.51 -3.22 -7.46
CA ILE A 195 -9.62 -4.03 -8.31
C ILE A 195 -10.42 -4.67 -9.44
N LYS A 196 -10.10 -4.28 -10.69
CA LYS A 196 -10.74 -4.77 -11.91
C LYS A 196 -9.79 -5.61 -12.75
N ALA A 197 -10.31 -6.64 -13.40
CA ALA A 197 -9.58 -7.35 -14.46
C ALA A 197 -9.52 -6.48 -15.72
N ILE A 198 -8.31 -6.14 -16.14
CA ILE A 198 -8.08 -5.33 -17.34
C ILE A 198 -7.69 -6.17 -18.55
N LYS A 199 -7.05 -7.31 -18.31
CA LYS A 199 -6.63 -8.22 -19.38
C LYS A 199 -6.57 -9.67 -18.91
N LYS A 200 -6.81 -10.61 -19.80
CA LYS A 200 -6.57 -12.03 -19.54
C LYS A 200 -5.76 -12.67 -20.67
N GLY A 201 -4.94 -13.65 -20.31
CA GLY A 201 -4.10 -14.37 -21.28
C GLY A 201 -3.60 -15.69 -20.76
N ARG A 202 -3.09 -16.52 -21.67
CA ARG A 202 -2.44 -17.79 -21.31
C ARG A 202 -0.94 -17.58 -21.13
N GLY A 203 -0.45 -17.97 -19.94
CA GLY A 203 0.96 -17.87 -19.57
C GLY A 203 1.38 -16.45 -19.10
N ALA A 204 2.23 -16.40 -18.07
CA ALA A 204 2.65 -15.14 -17.44
C ALA A 204 3.41 -14.21 -18.41
N LYS A 205 4.36 -14.74 -19.18
CA LYS A 205 5.19 -13.95 -20.10
C LYS A 205 4.32 -13.22 -21.14
N ARG A 206 3.33 -13.92 -21.73
CA ARG A 206 2.49 -13.35 -22.78
C ARG A 206 1.56 -12.26 -22.26
N ILE A 207 1.04 -12.42 -21.03
CA ILE A 207 0.15 -11.38 -20.46
C ILE A 207 0.96 -10.14 -20.08
N VAL A 208 2.16 -10.28 -19.53
CA VAL A 208 3.06 -9.13 -19.26
C VAL A 208 3.32 -8.36 -20.55
N THR A 209 3.84 -9.04 -21.58
CA THR A 209 4.17 -8.38 -22.86
C THR A 209 2.97 -7.67 -23.47
N ASN A 210 1.79 -8.30 -23.46
CA ASN A 210 0.60 -7.71 -24.08
C ASN A 210 0.00 -6.58 -23.25
N THR A 211 0.22 -6.54 -21.95
CA THR A 211 -0.35 -5.50 -21.07
C THR A 211 0.51 -4.25 -21.05
N MET A 212 1.82 -4.40 -21.25
CA MET A 212 2.75 -3.26 -21.34
C MET A 212 2.82 -2.63 -22.74
N ALA A 213 2.17 -3.23 -23.73
CA ALA A 213 2.17 -2.73 -25.10
C ALA A 213 0.94 -1.86 -25.45
N ASP A 214 -0.06 -1.80 -24.58
CA ASP A 214 -1.26 -0.97 -24.66
C ASP A 214 -1.11 0.24 -23.74
#